data_776dc9f306bbb59755a83bf2c695a9ae
#
_entry.id   776dc9f306bbb59755a83bf2c695a9ae
#
_cell.length_a   1.000
_cell.length_b   1.000
_cell.length_c   1.000
_cell.angle_alpha   90.00
_cell.angle_beta   90.00
_cell.angle_gamma   90.00
#
_symmetry.space_group_name_H-M   'P 1'
#
loop_
_entity.id
_entity.type
_entity.pdbx_description
1 polymer ?
#
loop_
_entity_poly.entity_id
_entity_poly.type
_entity_poly.pdbx_seq_one_letter_code
_entity_poly.pdbx_strand_id
1 'polypeptide(L)'
;LTLKPVVTGGRLTGVADAVMGAYASAGEKNAMDGEAITFTPDGRLAVSLEQQHRLMLFEGIGPPRRPIGTIFRTATAGWPPNGGGEALAVFGDGAMLWISEASRRPDGSHVALWLAPDG
;
A
#
# COMPACT_ATOMS: atom_id res chain seq x y z
N LEU A 1 -10.87 -4.37 4.14
CA LEU A 1 -10.88 -5.66 3.45
C LEU A 1 -10.93 -6.79 4.48
N THR A 2 -11.93 -7.65 4.39
CA THR A 2 -12.00 -8.89 5.16
C THR A 2 -11.90 -10.05 4.18
N LEU A 3 -10.94 -10.94 4.39
CA LEU A 3 -10.75 -12.12 3.58
C LEU A 3 -11.01 -13.37 4.43
N LYS A 4 -11.69 -14.36 3.86
CA LYS A 4 -11.77 -15.71 4.41
C LYS A 4 -10.83 -16.62 3.61
N PRO A 5 -9.64 -16.91 4.12
CA PRO A 5 -8.72 -17.79 3.44
C PRO A 5 -9.26 -19.23 3.43
N VAL A 6 -9.08 -19.90 2.31
CA VAL A 6 -9.27 -21.36 2.21
C VAL A 6 -7.90 -22.01 2.31
N VAL A 7 -7.70 -22.82 3.36
CA VAL A 7 -6.45 -23.51 3.63
C VAL A 7 -6.66 -25.02 3.51
N THR A 8 -5.91 -25.66 2.65
CA THR A 8 -5.92 -27.12 2.47
C THR A 8 -4.50 -27.67 2.64
N GLY A 9 -4.33 -28.60 3.58
CA GLY A 9 -3.01 -29.19 3.86
C GLY A 9 -1.94 -28.16 4.28
N GLY A 10 -2.34 -27.12 5.04
CA GLY A 10 -1.44 -26.04 5.46
C GLY A 10 -1.06 -25.04 4.37
N ARG A 11 -1.64 -25.16 3.18
CA ARG A 11 -1.39 -24.27 2.04
C ARG A 11 -2.63 -23.42 1.73
N LEU A 12 -2.42 -22.12 1.50
CA LEU A 12 -3.49 -21.24 0.99
C LEU A 12 -3.88 -21.68 -0.43
N THR A 13 -5.11 -22.12 -0.62
CA THR A 13 -5.64 -22.61 -1.90
C THR A 13 -6.66 -21.67 -2.53
N GLY A 14 -7.09 -20.65 -1.80
CA GLY A 14 -8.04 -19.66 -2.32
C GLY A 14 -8.56 -18.70 -1.27
N VAL A 15 -9.51 -17.90 -1.67
CA VAL A 15 -10.27 -16.99 -0.81
C VAL A 15 -11.76 -17.30 -1.01
N ALA A 16 -12.42 -17.70 0.05
CA ALA A 16 -13.85 -18.05 0.00
C ALA A 16 -14.75 -16.83 -0.02
N ASP A 17 -14.29 -15.74 0.59
CA ASP A 17 -15.08 -14.50 0.73
C ASP A 17 -14.14 -13.31 0.88
N ALA A 18 -14.50 -12.19 0.26
CA ALA A 18 -13.77 -10.93 0.34
C ALA A 18 -14.75 -9.77 0.50
N VAL A 19 -14.70 -9.11 1.63
CA VAL A 19 -15.51 -7.92 1.89
C VAL A 19 -14.61 -6.69 1.95
N MET A 20 -14.82 -5.76 1.02
CA MET A 20 -14.20 -4.43 1.07
C MET A 20 -15.08 -3.49 1.89
N GLY A 21 -14.58 -3.03 3.03
CA GLY A 21 -15.19 -1.94 3.78
C GLY A 21 -14.63 -0.60 3.30
N ALA A 22 -15.48 0.38 3.09
CA ALA A 22 -15.04 1.74 2.84
C ALA A 22 -14.44 2.34 4.13
N TYR A 23 -13.21 2.84 4.03
CA TYR A 23 -12.59 3.61 5.11
C TYR A 23 -13.01 5.08 5.10
N ALA A 24 -13.28 5.62 3.90
CA ALA A 24 -13.61 7.02 3.67
C ALA A 24 -15.12 7.21 3.38
N SER A 25 -15.63 8.36 3.74
CA SER A 25 -16.96 8.79 3.29
C SER A 25 -16.97 9.03 1.76
N ALA A 26 -18.13 8.96 1.16
CA ALA A 26 -18.29 9.08 -0.31
C ALA A 26 -17.70 10.36 -0.94
N GLY A 27 -17.37 11.39 -0.14
CA GLY A 27 -16.73 12.63 -0.60
C GLY A 27 -15.19 12.57 -0.65
N GLU A 28 -14.57 11.48 -0.17
CA GLU A 28 -13.11 11.36 -0.06
C GLU A 28 -12.49 10.36 -1.05
N LYS A 29 -13.20 10.04 -2.13
CA LYS A 29 -12.74 9.07 -3.13
C LYS A 29 -11.31 9.36 -3.59
N ASN A 30 -11.01 10.61 -3.92
CA ASN A 30 -9.67 11.00 -4.40
C ASN A 30 -8.58 10.96 -3.32
N ALA A 31 -8.95 10.83 -2.04
CA ALA A 31 -8.00 10.72 -0.94
C ALA A 31 -7.63 9.28 -0.61
N MET A 32 -8.33 8.30 -1.18
CA MET A 32 -8.26 6.88 -0.84
C MET A 32 -8.15 5.99 -2.08
N ASP A 33 -7.59 6.51 -3.15
CA ASP A 33 -7.33 5.74 -4.37
C ASP A 33 -6.14 4.80 -4.13
N GLY A 34 -6.47 3.54 -3.84
CA GLY A 34 -5.49 2.53 -3.41
C GLY A 34 -4.92 1.78 -4.61
N GLU A 35 -3.60 1.83 -4.81
CA GLU A 35 -2.91 1.27 -5.98
C GLU A 35 -2.12 0.00 -5.66
N ALA A 36 -1.53 -0.08 -4.48
CA ALA A 36 -0.81 -1.27 -4.06
C ALA A 36 -1.09 -1.61 -2.60
N ILE A 37 -1.04 -2.91 -2.31
CA ILE A 37 -1.26 -3.45 -0.97
C ILE A 37 -0.28 -4.57 -0.68
N THR A 38 0.31 -4.56 0.51
CA THR A 38 1.24 -5.61 0.93
C THR A 38 1.24 -5.77 2.46
N PHE A 39 1.80 -6.88 2.95
CA PHE A 39 2.00 -7.10 4.37
C PHE A 39 3.43 -6.81 4.77
N THR A 40 3.58 -6.17 5.93
CA THR A 40 4.86 -6.07 6.62
C THR A 40 5.19 -7.37 7.37
N PRO A 41 6.47 -7.65 7.69
CA PRO A 41 6.86 -8.87 8.41
C PRO A 41 6.19 -9.04 9.77
N ASP A 42 5.81 -7.95 10.42
CA ASP A 42 5.09 -7.94 11.69
C ASP A 42 3.56 -8.06 11.54
N GLY A 43 3.07 -8.32 10.31
CA GLY A 43 1.66 -8.57 10.02
C GLY A 43 0.80 -7.33 9.83
N ARG A 44 1.37 -6.14 9.82
CA ARG A 44 0.65 -4.92 9.44
C ARG A 44 0.37 -4.89 7.94
N LEU A 45 -0.64 -4.16 7.54
CA LEU A 45 -1.00 -3.94 6.16
C LEU A 45 -0.50 -2.57 5.72
N ALA A 46 0.29 -2.53 4.66
CA ALA A 46 0.70 -1.30 3.98
C ALA A 46 -0.12 -1.12 2.69
N VAL A 47 -0.69 0.07 2.53
CA VAL A 47 -1.51 0.45 1.36
C VAL A 47 -0.92 1.71 0.74
N SER A 48 -0.57 1.64 -0.54
CA SER A 48 -0.19 2.79 -1.35
C SER A 48 -1.43 3.52 -1.82
N LEU A 49 -1.45 4.83 -1.67
CA LEU A 49 -2.52 5.68 -2.16
C LEU A 49 -2.00 6.65 -3.21
N GLU A 50 -2.74 6.74 -4.32
CA GLU A 50 -2.55 7.73 -5.35
C GLU A 50 -3.03 9.13 -4.91
N GLN A 51 -3.02 10.10 -5.78
CA GLN A 51 -3.43 11.50 -5.57
C GLN A 51 -2.64 12.23 -4.47
N GLN A 52 -2.56 11.68 -3.29
CA GLN A 52 -1.82 12.24 -2.16
C GLN A 52 -0.46 11.56 -1.92
N HIS A 53 -0.12 10.55 -2.71
CA HIS A 53 1.13 9.78 -2.69
C HIS A 53 1.61 9.47 -1.27
N ARG A 54 0.89 8.62 -0.58
CA ARG A 54 1.19 8.22 0.79
C ARG A 54 1.05 6.72 0.97
N LEU A 55 1.84 6.17 1.85
CA LEU A 55 1.63 4.83 2.37
C LEU A 55 0.89 4.91 3.69
N MET A 56 -0.19 4.17 3.80
CA MET A 56 -0.94 4.03 5.05
C MET A 56 -0.69 2.67 5.64
N LEU A 57 -0.42 2.63 6.94
CA LEU A 57 -0.23 1.40 7.70
C LEU A 57 -1.47 1.12 8.55
N PHE A 58 -1.89 -0.15 8.56
CA PHE A 58 -3.00 -0.65 9.36
C PHE A 58 -2.55 -1.85 10.18
N GLU A 59 -3.24 -2.15 11.29
CA GLU A 59 -2.91 -3.29 12.19
C GLU A 59 -3.12 -4.68 11.56
N GLY A 60 -3.34 -4.78 10.27
CA GLY A 60 -3.56 -6.05 9.57
C GLY A 60 -4.94 -6.12 8.92
N ILE A 61 -5.35 -7.35 8.58
CA ILE A 61 -6.67 -7.61 7.99
C ILE A 61 -7.73 -7.60 9.08
N GLY A 62 -8.78 -6.80 8.87
CA GLY A 62 -9.89 -6.71 9.81
C GLY A 62 -10.95 -5.74 9.33
N PRO A 63 -11.98 -5.49 10.15
CA PRO A 63 -12.94 -4.43 9.84
C PRO A 63 -12.21 -3.10 9.63
N PRO A 64 -12.80 -2.18 8.83
CA PRO A 64 -12.16 -0.90 8.49
C PRO A 64 -11.69 -0.21 9.76
N ARG A 65 -10.38 -0.02 9.87
CA ARG A 65 -9.74 0.63 11.02
C ARG A 65 -9.07 1.91 10.55
N ARG A 66 -8.88 2.83 11.49
CA ARG A 66 -8.04 4.00 11.21
C ARG A 66 -6.60 3.54 10.96
N PRO A 67 -5.88 4.19 10.06
CA PRO A 67 -4.46 3.90 9.89
C PRO A 67 -3.72 4.19 11.20
N ILE A 68 -2.79 3.33 11.54
CA ILE A 68 -1.90 3.47 12.70
C ILE A 68 -0.67 4.31 12.38
N GLY A 69 -0.40 4.55 11.10
CA GLY A 69 0.71 5.38 10.63
C GLY A 69 0.53 5.78 9.18
N THR A 70 1.21 6.85 8.81
CA THR A 70 1.31 7.34 7.43
C THR A 70 2.77 7.62 7.13
N ILE A 71 3.28 7.04 6.05
CA ILE A 71 4.66 7.21 5.62
C ILE A 71 4.68 8.13 4.38
N PHE A 72 5.47 9.17 4.44
CA PHE A 72 5.98 10.03 3.36
C PHE A 72 5.00 10.78 2.45
N ARG A 73 5.00 12.07 2.66
CA ARG A 73 4.52 13.07 1.71
C ARG A 73 5.64 13.80 0.98
N THR A 74 6.79 13.98 1.62
CA THR A 74 7.85 14.88 1.13
C THR A 74 8.67 14.25 0.03
N ALA A 75 8.98 12.97 0.11
CA ALA A 75 9.77 12.25 -0.89
C ALA A 75 9.03 12.04 -2.23
N THR A 76 7.72 12.16 -2.24
CA THR A 76 6.86 12.00 -3.43
C THR A 76 6.41 13.33 -4.04
N ALA A 77 6.94 14.46 -3.58
CA ALA A 77 6.49 15.80 -3.98
C ALA A 77 6.63 16.08 -5.49
N GLY A 78 7.47 15.34 -6.20
CA GLY A 78 7.63 15.44 -7.65
C GLY A 78 6.83 14.43 -8.46
N TRP A 79 6.03 13.58 -7.81
CA TRP A 79 5.20 12.61 -8.51
C TRP A 79 3.93 13.27 -9.04
N PRO A 80 3.51 12.96 -10.28
CA PRO A 80 2.26 13.51 -10.82
C PRO A 80 1.06 12.93 -10.08
N PRO A 81 -0.04 13.69 -9.93
CA PRO A 81 -1.22 13.25 -9.17
C PRO A 81 -1.77 11.88 -9.59
N ASN A 82 -1.83 11.62 -10.89
CA ASN A 82 -2.22 10.33 -11.47
C ASN A 82 -0.97 9.63 -12.00
N GLY A 83 -0.31 8.86 -11.22
CA GLY A 83 0.93 8.16 -11.58
C GLY A 83 1.83 7.99 -10.36
N GLY A 84 1.17 7.74 -9.25
CA GLY A 84 1.78 7.54 -7.95
C GLY A 84 2.49 6.20 -7.81
N GLY A 85 2.47 5.67 -6.62
CA GLY A 85 3.14 4.43 -6.27
C GLY A 85 2.30 3.21 -6.60
N GLU A 86 2.46 2.66 -7.78
CA GLU A 86 1.74 1.50 -8.31
C GLU A 86 2.28 0.17 -7.79
N ALA A 87 3.55 0.11 -7.44
CA ALA A 87 4.17 -1.10 -6.95
C ALA A 87 4.82 -0.88 -5.58
N LEU A 88 4.50 -1.77 -4.66
CA LEU A 88 5.02 -1.76 -3.30
C LEU A 88 5.50 -3.15 -2.91
N ALA A 89 6.77 -3.28 -2.60
CA ALA A 89 7.37 -4.49 -2.05
C ALA A 89 7.85 -4.25 -0.63
N VAL A 90 7.69 -5.25 0.24
CA VAL A 90 8.23 -5.25 1.60
C VAL A 90 9.23 -6.38 1.74
N PHE A 91 10.38 -6.08 2.32
CA PHE A 91 11.47 -7.04 2.57
C PHE A 91 11.38 -7.63 3.99
N GLY A 92 12.09 -8.73 4.20
CA GLY A 92 12.03 -9.46 5.46
C GLY A 92 12.52 -8.70 6.69
N ASP A 93 13.33 -7.65 6.48
CA ASP A 93 13.78 -6.71 7.52
C ASP A 93 12.81 -5.56 7.77
N GLY A 94 11.72 -5.47 7.00
CA GLY A 94 10.74 -4.39 7.08
C GLY A 94 11.01 -3.19 6.17
N ALA A 95 12.14 -3.18 5.45
CA ALA A 95 12.37 -2.18 4.40
C ALA A 95 11.32 -2.28 3.31
N MET A 96 11.01 -1.17 2.64
CA MET A 96 10.03 -1.14 1.55
C MET A 96 10.64 -0.51 0.30
N LEU A 97 10.26 -1.03 -0.85
CA LEU A 97 10.51 -0.44 -2.16
C LEU A 97 9.18 0.02 -2.75
N TRP A 98 9.04 1.31 -3.00
CA TRP A 98 7.84 1.92 -3.56
C TRP A 98 8.16 2.59 -4.88
N ILE A 99 7.51 2.16 -5.97
CA ILE A 99 7.84 2.53 -7.35
C ILE A 99 6.70 3.35 -7.94
N SER A 100 7.05 4.52 -8.48
CA SER A 100 6.10 5.36 -9.21
C SER A 100 5.84 4.83 -10.61
N GLU A 101 4.59 4.82 -11.04
CA GLU A 101 4.20 4.49 -12.42
C GLU A 101 4.72 5.53 -13.42
N ALA A 102 4.45 6.79 -13.17
CA ALA A 102 4.66 7.85 -14.16
C ALA A 102 5.94 8.65 -13.97
N SER A 103 6.52 8.68 -12.76
CA SER A 103 7.76 9.43 -12.54
C SER A 103 8.95 8.70 -13.14
N ARG A 104 9.65 9.38 -14.03
CA ARG A 104 10.79 8.84 -14.77
C ARG A 104 12.03 9.68 -14.56
N ARG A 105 13.18 9.01 -14.60
CA ARG A 105 14.49 9.65 -14.72
C ARG A 105 14.79 9.99 -16.19
N PRO A 106 15.82 10.81 -16.46
CA PRO A 106 16.20 11.14 -17.83
C PRO A 106 16.57 9.93 -18.71
N ASP A 107 17.01 8.84 -18.11
CA ASP A 107 17.31 7.57 -18.78
C ASP A 107 16.08 6.69 -19.06
N GLY A 108 14.89 7.17 -18.68
CA GLY A 108 13.62 6.45 -18.85
C GLY A 108 13.29 5.47 -17.73
N SER A 109 14.18 5.23 -16.76
CA SER A 109 13.89 4.35 -15.63
C SER A 109 12.86 4.97 -14.68
N HIS A 110 12.06 4.12 -14.02
CA HIS A 110 11.10 4.58 -13.03
C HIS A 110 11.80 5.14 -11.79
N VAL A 111 11.20 6.16 -11.19
CA VAL A 111 11.60 6.62 -9.86
C VAL A 111 11.09 5.64 -8.83
N ALA A 112 11.96 5.22 -7.95
CA ALA A 112 11.63 4.37 -6.82
C ALA A 112 12.14 5.01 -5.52
N LEU A 113 11.40 4.80 -4.44
CA LEU A 113 11.79 5.18 -3.08
C LEU A 113 12.12 3.92 -2.30
N TRP A 114 13.30 3.94 -1.70
CA TRP A 114 13.68 2.96 -0.69
C TRP A 114 13.39 3.54 0.69
N LEU A 115 12.58 2.82 1.45
CA LEU A 115 12.17 3.19 2.81
C LEU A 115 12.87 2.22 3.76
N ALA A 116 13.71 2.76 4.63
CA ALA A 116 14.40 1.97 5.64
C ALA A 116 13.40 1.38 6.68
N PRO A 117 13.74 0.29 7.39
CA PRO A 117 12.84 -0.35 8.35
C PRO A 117 12.44 0.55 9.52
N ASP A 118 13.28 1.48 9.85
CA ASP A 118 13.19 2.40 11.00
C ASP A 118 12.67 3.81 10.64
N GLY A 119 12.26 4.01 9.38
CA GLY A 119 11.62 5.25 8.89
C GLY A 119 12.56 6.26 8.29
#